data_884e42b08d5c750809175cd5a7817d20
#
_entry.id   884e42b08d5c750809175cd5a7817d20
#
_cell.length_a   1.000
_cell.length_b   1.000
_cell.length_c   1.000
_cell.angle_alpha   90.00
_cell.angle_beta   90.00
_cell.angle_gamma   90.00
#
_symmetry.space_group_name_H-M   'P 1'
#
loop_
_entity.id
_entity.type
_entity.pdbx_description
1 polymer ?
#
loop_
_entity_poly.entity_id
_entity_poly.type
_entity_poly.pdbx_seq_one_letter_code
_entity_poly.pdbx_strand_id
1 'polypeptide(L)'
;LQLYRLSQTPRAELREPHYKHFSIERYQPLYEIRERGRVVVRIVFAYLPSGEVLLLTAFIKRKNRDTMQALEQSLRILAEVQECPDYAVEFRVKEECT
;
A
#
# COMPACT_ATOMS: atom_id res chain seq x y z
N LEU A 1 14.46 0.67 3.18
CA LEU A 1 13.17 1.13 2.70
C LEU A 1 12.09 0.06 2.82
N GLN A 2 10.93 0.44 3.31
CA GLN A 2 9.83 -0.50 3.47
C GLN A 2 9.28 -0.96 2.12
N LEU A 3 9.25 -0.08 1.13
CA LEU A 3 8.84 -0.47 -0.23
C LEU A 3 9.73 -1.54 -0.81
N TYR A 4 11.04 -1.41 -0.63
CA TYR A 4 11.99 -2.42 -1.10
C TYR A 4 11.73 -3.75 -0.40
N ARG A 5 11.58 -3.73 0.92
CA ARG A 5 11.27 -4.94 1.69
C ARG A 5 9.97 -5.59 1.22
N LEU A 6 8.94 -4.78 0.97
CA LEU A 6 7.66 -5.27 0.48
C LEU A 6 7.82 -6.00 -0.86
N SER A 7 8.66 -5.46 -1.76
CA SER A 7 8.90 -6.08 -3.07
C SER A 7 9.61 -7.42 -2.96
N GLN A 8 10.33 -7.68 -1.85
CA GLN A 8 11.11 -8.88 -1.64
C GLN A 8 10.46 -9.86 -0.66
N THR A 9 9.35 -9.49 -0.03
CA THR A 9 8.75 -10.28 1.04
C THR A 9 7.44 -10.92 0.58
N PRO A 10 7.31 -12.25 0.65
CA PRO A 10 6.04 -12.92 0.37
C PRO A 10 4.93 -12.43 1.31
N ARG A 11 3.71 -12.38 0.80
CA ARG A 11 2.55 -11.94 1.58
C ARG A 11 2.42 -12.64 2.92
N ALA A 12 2.69 -13.95 2.95
CA ALA A 12 2.55 -14.76 4.17
C ALA A 12 3.52 -14.36 5.27
N GLU A 13 4.60 -13.64 4.93
CA GLU A 13 5.63 -13.24 5.87
C GLU A 13 5.49 -11.81 6.38
N LEU A 14 4.47 -11.08 5.92
CA LEU A 14 4.24 -9.71 6.37
C LEU A 14 3.81 -9.69 7.83
N ARG A 15 4.42 -8.82 8.61
CA ARG A 15 4.18 -8.69 10.06
C ARG A 15 4.16 -7.22 10.47
N GLU A 16 3.29 -6.89 11.43
CA GLU A 16 3.38 -5.62 12.14
C GLU A 16 4.69 -5.59 12.94
N PRO A 17 5.26 -4.41 13.21
CA PRO A 17 4.72 -3.07 12.99
C PRO A 17 4.99 -2.48 11.59
N HIS A 18 5.67 -3.20 10.71
CA HIS A 18 6.05 -2.65 9.40
C HIS A 18 4.88 -2.61 8.44
N TYR A 19 3.98 -3.56 8.56
CA TYR A 19 2.83 -3.72 7.69
C TYR A 19 1.57 -3.76 8.53
N LYS A 20 0.52 -3.13 8.05
CA LYS A 20 -0.77 -3.15 8.70
C LYS A 20 -1.84 -3.65 7.74
N HIS A 21 -2.62 -4.63 8.20
CA HIS A 21 -3.80 -5.08 7.51
C HIS A 21 -5.02 -4.54 8.26
N PHE A 22 -5.95 -3.90 7.56
CA PHE A 22 -7.09 -3.27 8.19
C PHE A 22 -8.14 -4.31 8.57
N SER A 23 -8.57 -4.29 9.85
CA SER A 23 -9.52 -5.26 10.39
C SER A 23 -10.97 -4.94 10.05
N ILE A 24 -11.28 -3.69 9.67
CA ILE A 24 -12.63 -3.31 9.25
C ILE A 24 -12.94 -4.00 7.92
N GLU A 25 -14.05 -4.74 7.86
CA GLU A 25 -14.41 -5.56 6.71
C GLU A 25 -14.35 -4.81 5.38
N ARG A 26 -14.86 -3.58 5.35
CA ARG A 26 -14.84 -2.74 4.15
C ARG A 26 -13.44 -2.54 3.60
N TYR A 27 -12.42 -2.50 4.47
CA TYR A 27 -11.04 -2.19 4.09
C TYR A 27 -10.13 -3.41 4.08
N GLN A 28 -10.68 -4.61 4.22
CA GLN A 28 -9.88 -5.83 4.29
C GLN A 28 -8.95 -6.08 3.08
N PRO A 29 -9.30 -5.68 1.85
CA PRO A 29 -8.35 -5.81 0.74
C PRO A 29 -7.13 -4.93 0.86
N LEU A 30 -7.13 -3.94 1.76
CA LEU A 30 -6.11 -2.90 1.83
C LEU A 30 -5.10 -3.18 2.93
N TYR A 31 -3.87 -2.75 2.67
CA TYR A 31 -2.74 -2.82 3.59
C TYR A 31 -2.06 -1.46 3.63
N GLU A 32 -1.30 -1.21 4.67
CA GLU A 32 -0.52 0.02 4.81
C GLU A 32 0.92 -0.32 5.16
N ILE A 33 1.86 0.39 4.55
CA ILE A 33 3.24 0.44 5.02
C ILE A 33 3.62 1.89 5.28
N ARG A 34 4.65 2.08 6.08
CA ARG A 34 5.15 3.39 6.46
C ARG A 34 6.59 3.55 6.03
N GLU A 35 6.84 4.56 5.21
CA GLU A 35 8.19 4.97 4.84
C GLU A 35 8.62 6.09 5.77
N ARG A 36 9.68 5.85 6.52
CA ARG A 36 10.17 6.78 7.53
C ARG A 36 11.36 7.56 6.99
N GLY A 37 11.26 8.88 7.02
CA GLY A 37 12.30 9.82 6.66
C GLY A 37 12.14 11.04 7.52
N ARG A 38 12.28 12.25 6.95
CA ARG A 38 12.00 13.49 7.66
C ARG A 38 10.53 13.55 8.08
N VAL A 39 9.67 12.98 7.27
CA VAL A 39 8.25 12.78 7.56
C VAL A 39 7.95 11.30 7.37
N VAL A 40 6.88 10.83 7.99
CA VAL A 40 6.40 9.47 7.78
C VAL A 40 5.36 9.50 6.67
N VAL A 41 5.69 8.85 5.55
CA VAL A 41 4.75 8.67 4.45
C VAL A 41 4.07 7.31 4.62
N ARG A 42 2.76 7.31 4.58
CA ARG A 42 1.96 6.09 4.64
C ARG A 42 1.51 5.74 3.23
N ILE A 43 1.66 4.47 2.87
CA ILE A 43 1.34 3.99 1.53
C ILE A 43 0.32 2.86 1.67
N VAL A 44 -0.83 3.04 1.03
CA VAL A 44 -1.88 2.02 1.01
C VAL A 44 -1.70 1.18 -0.24
N PHE A 45 -1.75 -0.12 -0.07
CA PHE A 45 -1.58 -1.06 -1.17
C PHE A 45 -2.54 -2.23 -1.03
N ALA A 46 -2.67 -2.99 -2.11
CA ALA A 46 -3.43 -4.24 -2.14
C ALA A 46 -2.64 -5.28 -2.93
N TYR A 47 -3.04 -6.53 -2.81
CA TYR A 47 -2.48 -7.62 -3.63
C TYR A 47 -3.41 -7.91 -4.80
N LEU A 48 -2.84 -8.02 -5.98
CA LEU A 48 -3.56 -8.52 -7.14
C LEU A 48 -3.69 -10.05 -7.05
N PRO A 49 -4.63 -10.66 -7.78
CA PRO A 49 -4.76 -12.12 -7.80
C PRO A 49 -3.48 -12.85 -8.17
N SER A 50 -2.63 -12.21 -8.96
CA SER A 50 -1.31 -12.74 -9.34
C SER A 50 -0.30 -12.76 -8.19
N GLY A 51 -0.61 -12.09 -7.07
CA GLY A 51 0.32 -11.91 -5.96
C GLY A 51 1.15 -10.64 -6.04
N GLU A 52 1.03 -9.90 -7.11
CA GLU A 52 1.72 -8.61 -7.26
C GLU A 52 1.12 -7.56 -6.32
N VAL A 53 1.98 -6.65 -5.87
CA VAL A 53 1.56 -5.53 -5.02
C VAL A 53 1.10 -4.38 -5.89
N LEU A 54 -0.08 -3.85 -5.60
CA LEU A 54 -0.62 -2.68 -6.27
C LEU A 54 -0.61 -1.50 -5.29
N LEU A 55 0.24 -0.51 -5.54
CA LEU A 55 0.30 0.71 -4.75
C LEU A 55 -0.87 1.61 -5.16
N LEU A 56 -1.62 2.08 -4.18
CA LEU A 56 -2.88 2.81 -4.42
C LEU A 56 -2.80 4.28 -4.06
N THR A 57 -2.43 4.61 -2.82
CA THR A 57 -2.31 5.99 -2.36
C THR A 57 -1.12 6.14 -1.44
N ALA A 58 -0.59 7.36 -1.38
CA ALA A 58 0.44 7.74 -0.42
C ALA A 58 0.00 9.03 0.26
N PHE A 59 0.20 9.13 1.55
CA PHE A 59 -0.24 10.31 2.31
C PHE A 59 0.59 10.49 3.58
N ILE A 60 0.56 11.70 4.10
CA ILE A 60 1.12 12.04 5.41
C ILE A 60 -0.06 12.22 6.36
N LYS A 61 -0.13 11.38 7.40
CA LYS A 61 -1.22 11.44 8.36
C LYS A 61 -1.02 12.60 9.32
N ARG A 62 -1.99 13.49 9.38
CA ARG A 62 -2.05 14.58 10.36
C ARG A 62 -3.25 14.40 11.28
N LYS A 63 -4.34 13.83 10.77
CA LYS A 63 -5.58 13.57 11.49
C LYS A 63 -6.07 12.17 11.16
N ASN A 64 -6.90 11.59 12.03
CA ASN A 64 -7.46 10.25 11.77
C ASN A 64 -8.26 10.18 10.46
N ARG A 65 -8.96 11.27 10.11
CA ARG A 65 -9.72 11.32 8.85
C ARG A 65 -8.85 11.20 7.61
N ASP A 66 -7.56 11.54 7.70
CA ASP A 66 -6.64 11.42 6.55
C ASP A 66 -6.50 9.96 6.13
N THR A 67 -6.41 9.07 7.10
CA THR A 67 -6.38 7.62 6.83
C THR A 67 -7.69 7.18 6.18
N MET A 68 -8.83 7.59 6.72
CA MET A 68 -10.14 7.20 6.17
C MET A 68 -10.30 7.69 4.73
N GLN A 69 -9.90 8.93 4.45
CA GLN A 69 -9.96 9.48 3.08
C GLN A 69 -9.06 8.69 2.13
N ALA A 70 -7.85 8.34 2.56
CA ALA A 70 -6.92 7.56 1.75
C ALA A 70 -7.47 6.15 1.48
N LEU A 71 -8.09 5.51 2.48
CA LEU A 71 -8.68 4.19 2.31
C LEU A 71 -9.86 4.22 1.33
N GLU A 72 -10.75 5.22 1.44
CA GLU A 72 -11.87 5.35 0.51
C GLU A 72 -11.40 5.61 -0.92
N GLN A 73 -10.40 6.47 -1.08
CA GLN A 73 -9.79 6.72 -2.38
C GLN A 73 -9.14 5.45 -2.93
N SER A 74 -8.45 4.71 -2.08
CA SER A 74 -7.78 3.45 -2.47
C SER A 74 -8.77 2.42 -2.97
N LEU A 75 -9.95 2.30 -2.33
CA LEU A 75 -10.98 1.39 -2.80
C LEU A 75 -11.50 1.76 -4.19
N ARG A 76 -11.66 3.07 -4.45
CA ARG A 76 -12.08 3.53 -5.77
C ARG A 76 -11.03 3.21 -6.84
N ILE A 77 -9.76 3.48 -6.54
CA ILE A 77 -8.66 3.18 -7.46
C ILE A 77 -8.56 1.68 -7.71
N LEU A 78 -8.69 0.88 -6.67
CA LEU A 78 -8.65 -0.58 -6.80
C LEU A 78 -9.76 -1.08 -7.73
N ALA A 79 -10.97 -0.56 -7.58
CA ALA A 79 -12.09 -0.91 -8.46
C ALA A 79 -11.81 -0.51 -9.91
N GLU A 80 -11.25 0.67 -10.14
CA GLU A 80 -10.89 1.13 -11.48
C GLU A 80 -9.85 0.23 -12.13
N VAL A 81 -8.83 -0.18 -11.37
CA VAL A 81 -7.78 -1.08 -11.89
C VAL A 81 -8.35 -2.47 -12.16
N GLN A 82 -9.28 -2.94 -11.33
CA GLN A 82 -9.93 -4.24 -11.56
C GLN A 82 -10.74 -4.24 -12.85
N GLU A 83 -11.36 -3.11 -13.19
CA GLU A 83 -12.10 -2.97 -14.46
C GLU A 83 -11.17 -2.75 -15.64
N CYS A 84 -10.09 -2.00 -15.45
CA CYS A 84 -9.15 -1.66 -16.52
C CYS A 84 -7.70 -1.82 -16.00
N PRO A 85 -7.14 -3.04 -16.08
CA PRO A 85 -5.79 -3.29 -15.56
C PRO A 85 -4.70 -2.43 -16.18
N ASP A 86 -4.91 -1.89 -17.37
CA ASP A 86 -3.94 -1.02 -18.04
C ASP A 86 -3.73 0.31 -17.32
N TYR A 87 -4.58 0.68 -16.39
CA TYR A 87 -4.37 1.86 -15.56
C TYR A 87 -3.18 1.69 -14.60
N ALA A 88 -2.85 0.47 -14.25
CA ALA A 88 -1.70 0.19 -13.41
C ALA A 88 -0.43 0.15 -14.27
N VAL A 89 0.64 0.76 -13.77
CA VAL A 89 1.94 0.74 -14.43
C VAL A 89 2.97 0.15 -13.48
N GLU A 90 3.99 -0.47 -14.06
CA GLU A 90 5.05 -1.05 -13.26
C GLU A 90 5.82 0.03 -12.52
N PHE A 91 6.02 -0.19 -11.23
CA PHE A 91 6.82 0.67 -10.38
C PHE A 91 8.01 -0.14 -9.86
N ARG A 92 9.22 0.31 -10.14
CA ARG A 92 10.44 -0.36 -9.70
C ARG A 92 11.05 0.37 -8.52
N VAL A 93 11.28 -0.39 -7.45
CA VAL A 93 11.96 0.13 -6.27
C VAL A 93 13.43 -0.24 -6.37
N LYS A 94 14.30 0.77 -6.37
CA LYS A 94 15.73 0.54 -6.39
C LYS A 94 16.20 0.08 -5.03
N GLU A 95 17.11 -0.90 -5.03
CA GLU A 95 17.82 -1.25 -3.82
C GLU A 95 18.57 -0.02 -3.32
N GLU A 96 18.49 0.23 -2.01
CA GLU A 96 19.17 1.36 -1.41
C GLU A 96 20.67 1.11 -1.39
N CYS A 97 21.39 1.87 -2.19
CA CYS A 97 22.85 1.86 -2.19
C CYS A 97 23.33 2.84 -1.12
N THR A 98 23.83 2.33 -0.05
CA THR A 98 24.45 3.15 1.00
C THR A 98 25.93 3.30 0.74
#